data_3cc1f6df249540e90d9faaa9067f054f
#
_entry.id   3cc1f6df249540e90d9faaa9067f054f
#
_cell.length_a   1.000
_cell.length_b   1.000
_cell.length_c   1.000
_cell.angle_alpha   90.00
_cell.angle_beta   90.00
_cell.angle_gamma   90.00
#
_symmetry.space_group_name_H-M   'P 1'
#
loop_
_entity.id
_entity.type
_entity.pdbx_description
1 polymer ?
#
loop_
_entity_poly.entity_id
_entity_poly.type
_entity_poly.pdbx_seq_one_letter_code
_entity_poly.pdbx_strand_id
1 'polypeptide(L)'
;MDNQSLEYIRNSEIVLIGIGEDFDNREDALDAYNKLFELVKDKRHFVISLCEDNVIYNSLFDEENIVTPLDGNEEKWNKYNKWITLTLNHSLCVLELGVGLKYPTVIRFPFEKIVFVNNKAVLLRVNRKLYQSTEELKEKCVGIKADPIDYINQVE
;
A
#
# COMPACT_ATOMS: atom_id res chain seq x y z
N MET A 1 -13.98 1.43 -4.64
CA MET A 1 -13.08 0.27 -4.97
C MET A 1 -13.93 -0.79 -5.63
N ASP A 2 -13.46 -1.35 -6.72
CA ASP A 2 -14.20 -2.38 -7.44
C ASP A 2 -14.17 -3.74 -6.74
N ASN A 3 -15.10 -4.63 -7.14
CA ASN A 3 -15.24 -5.94 -6.51
C ASN A 3 -14.00 -6.83 -6.67
N GLN A 4 -13.32 -6.76 -7.80
CA GLN A 4 -12.12 -7.57 -8.06
C GLN A 4 -11.00 -7.20 -7.07
N SER A 5 -10.75 -5.90 -6.87
CA SER A 5 -9.74 -5.42 -5.93
C SER A 5 -10.09 -5.80 -4.49
N LEU A 6 -11.36 -5.69 -4.12
CA LEU A 6 -11.83 -6.11 -2.80
C LEU A 6 -11.62 -7.62 -2.58
N GLU A 7 -11.85 -8.44 -3.61
CA GLU A 7 -11.60 -9.88 -3.52
C GLU A 7 -10.13 -10.20 -3.32
N TYR A 8 -9.22 -9.52 -4.02
CA TYR A 8 -7.78 -9.71 -3.79
C TYR A 8 -7.40 -9.41 -2.35
N ILE A 9 -7.92 -8.33 -1.77
CA ILE A 9 -7.67 -8.00 -0.37
C ILE A 9 -8.27 -9.07 0.55
N ARG A 10 -9.53 -9.44 0.34
CA ARG A 10 -10.23 -10.42 1.19
C ARG A 10 -9.58 -11.80 1.18
N ASN A 11 -9.09 -12.23 0.03
CA ASN A 11 -8.52 -13.56 -0.15
C ASN A 11 -7.05 -13.65 0.26
N SER A 12 -6.40 -12.54 0.55
CA SER A 12 -5.01 -12.52 0.99
C SER A 12 -4.89 -12.69 2.50
N GLU A 13 -3.88 -13.43 2.94
CA GLU A 13 -3.55 -13.55 4.37
C GLU A 13 -2.94 -12.26 4.91
N ILE A 14 -2.17 -11.58 4.08
CA ILE A 14 -1.35 -10.43 4.45
C ILE A 14 -1.57 -9.30 3.45
N VAL A 15 -1.59 -8.06 3.94
CA VAL A 15 -1.71 -6.87 3.08
C VAL A 15 -0.58 -5.90 3.40
N LEU A 16 0.17 -5.53 2.38
CA LEU A 16 1.18 -4.47 2.45
C LEU A 16 0.65 -3.24 1.73
N ILE A 17 0.66 -2.11 2.41
CA ILE A 17 0.10 -0.86 1.89
C ILE A 17 1.20 0.17 1.71
N GLY A 18 1.30 0.74 0.52
CA GLY A 18 2.17 1.88 0.22
C GLY A 18 1.35 3.12 -0.07
N ILE A 19 1.57 4.17 0.70
CA ILE A 19 0.89 5.46 0.56
C ILE A 19 1.85 6.47 -0.06
N GLY A 20 1.47 7.01 -1.18
CA GLY A 20 2.26 8.02 -1.89
C GLY A 20 1.87 9.44 -1.56
N GLU A 21 2.57 10.37 -2.22
CA GLU A 21 2.46 11.82 -1.99
C GLU A 21 1.07 12.39 -2.33
N ASP A 22 0.28 11.69 -3.14
CA ASP A 22 -1.07 12.12 -3.52
C ASP A 22 -2.02 12.24 -2.32
N PHE A 23 -1.66 11.65 -1.18
CA PHE A 23 -2.43 11.77 0.06
C PHE A 23 -2.12 13.03 0.86
N ASP A 24 -1.01 13.71 0.57
CA ASP A 24 -0.62 14.90 1.33
C ASP A 24 -1.62 16.04 1.15
N ASN A 25 -1.95 16.69 2.26
CA ASN A 25 -2.77 17.90 2.31
C ASN A 25 -4.20 17.72 1.76
N ARG A 26 -4.72 16.49 1.75
CA ARG A 26 -6.08 16.20 1.34
C ARG A 26 -7.01 16.15 2.55
N GLU A 27 -8.11 16.90 2.50
CA GLU A 27 -9.11 16.94 3.58
C GLU A 27 -9.81 15.60 3.80
N ASP A 28 -9.94 14.81 2.74
CA ASP A 28 -10.62 13.51 2.75
C ASP A 28 -9.67 12.32 3.00
N ALA A 29 -8.40 12.59 3.28
CA ALA A 29 -7.40 11.53 3.50
C ALA A 29 -7.70 10.70 4.76
N LEU A 30 -8.12 11.34 5.85
CA LEU A 30 -8.40 10.63 7.09
C LEU A 30 -9.53 9.59 6.93
N ASP A 31 -10.59 9.96 6.22
CA ASP A 31 -11.69 9.05 5.94
C ASP A 31 -11.20 7.86 5.09
N ALA A 32 -10.35 8.12 4.11
CA ALA A 32 -9.75 7.07 3.28
C ALA A 32 -8.90 6.12 4.13
N TYR A 33 -8.06 6.64 5.01
CA TYR A 33 -7.26 5.81 5.91
C TYR A 33 -8.13 4.92 6.81
N ASN A 34 -9.20 5.48 7.37
CA ASN A 34 -10.09 4.73 8.24
C ASN A 34 -10.85 3.63 7.48
N LYS A 35 -11.31 3.90 6.27
CA LYS A 35 -11.92 2.89 5.40
C LYS A 35 -10.92 1.79 5.02
N LEU A 36 -9.71 2.17 4.72
CA LEU A 36 -8.64 1.22 4.41
C LEU A 36 -8.34 0.32 5.60
N PHE A 37 -8.26 0.89 6.79
CA PHE A 37 -8.07 0.11 8.03
C PHE A 37 -9.19 -0.93 8.21
N GLU A 38 -10.45 -0.57 7.99
CA GLU A 38 -11.57 -1.50 8.11
C GLU A 38 -11.45 -2.70 7.16
N LEU A 39 -10.81 -2.52 6.01
CA LEU A 39 -10.57 -3.62 5.05
C LEU A 39 -9.50 -4.60 5.52
N VAL A 40 -8.57 -4.17 6.36
CA VAL A 40 -7.35 -4.94 6.69
C VAL A 40 -7.19 -5.26 8.17
N LYS A 41 -8.06 -4.75 9.03
CA LYS A 41 -7.92 -4.86 10.50
C LYS A 41 -7.80 -6.29 11.02
N ASP A 42 -8.41 -7.25 10.36
CA ASP A 42 -8.39 -8.67 10.73
C ASP A 42 -7.26 -9.45 10.04
N LYS A 43 -6.39 -8.75 9.34
CA LYS A 43 -5.27 -9.35 8.60
C LYS A 43 -3.95 -8.80 9.13
N ARG A 44 -2.88 -9.58 8.97
CA ARG A 44 -1.55 -9.04 9.16
C ARG A 44 -1.32 -7.97 8.08
N HIS A 45 -0.94 -6.78 8.49
CA HIS A 45 -0.74 -5.67 7.56
C HIS A 45 0.36 -4.73 8.04
N PHE A 46 0.91 -3.99 7.11
CA PHE A 46 1.88 -2.93 7.38
C PHE A 46 1.68 -1.79 6.38
N VAL A 47 1.95 -0.58 6.81
CA VAL A 47 1.81 0.61 5.97
C VAL A 47 3.16 1.33 5.88
N ILE A 48 3.58 1.62 4.65
CA ILE A 48 4.70 2.52 4.37
C ILE A 48 4.12 3.79 3.77
N SER A 49 4.41 4.94 4.35
CA SER A 49 3.92 6.22 3.86
C SER A 49 5.05 7.15 3.46
N LEU A 50 4.92 7.77 2.29
CA LEU A 50 5.78 8.84 1.81
C LEU A 50 5.19 10.23 2.11
N CYS A 51 4.05 10.28 2.80
CA CYS A 51 3.42 11.55 3.15
C CYS A 51 4.28 12.35 4.14
N GLU A 52 4.33 13.65 3.90
CA GLU A 52 5.02 14.58 4.80
C GLU A 52 4.11 15.03 5.94
N ASP A 53 2.78 15.00 5.74
CA ASP A 53 1.83 15.25 6.82
C ASP A 53 1.72 14.03 7.74
N ASN A 54 1.15 14.23 8.92
CA ASN A 54 1.01 13.18 9.93
C ASN A 54 -0.44 12.68 10.08
N VAL A 55 -1.26 12.89 9.07
CA VAL A 55 -2.70 12.55 9.13
C VAL A 55 -2.93 11.06 9.39
N ILE A 56 -2.09 10.19 8.83
CA ILE A 56 -2.23 8.75 9.04
C ILE A 56 -2.14 8.35 10.52
N TYR A 57 -1.36 9.09 11.31
CA TYR A 57 -1.22 8.83 12.75
C TYR A 57 -2.46 9.22 13.56
N ASN A 58 -3.40 9.94 12.95
CA ASN A 58 -4.71 10.24 13.54
C ASN A 58 -5.79 9.24 13.11
N SER A 59 -5.44 8.30 12.24
CA SER A 59 -6.35 7.27 11.74
C SER A 59 -6.46 6.09 12.71
N LEU A 60 -7.29 5.11 12.34
CA LEU A 60 -7.47 3.88 13.10
C LEU A 60 -6.26 2.94 13.04
N PHE A 61 -5.31 3.17 12.12
CA PHE A 61 -4.11 2.35 12.04
C PHE A 61 -3.27 2.45 13.31
N ASP A 62 -2.77 1.31 13.80
CA ASP A 62 -1.83 1.27 14.90
C ASP A 62 -0.49 1.84 14.43
N GLU A 63 0.04 2.79 15.19
CA GLU A 63 1.34 3.41 14.95
C GLU A 63 2.46 2.38 14.78
N GLU A 64 2.38 1.24 15.47
CA GLU A 64 3.36 0.15 15.38
C GLU A 64 3.39 -0.51 13.99
N ASN A 65 2.34 -0.35 13.21
CA ASN A 65 2.22 -0.90 11.85
C ASN A 65 2.43 0.15 10.76
N ILE A 66 2.96 1.32 11.10
CA ILE A 66 3.23 2.41 10.16
C ILE A 66 4.71 2.73 10.18
N VAL A 67 5.29 2.87 8.99
CA VAL A 67 6.63 3.43 8.82
C VAL A 67 6.58 4.58 7.82
N THR A 68 7.28 5.65 8.17
CA THR A 68 7.44 6.85 7.32
C THR A 68 8.94 7.01 7.06
N PRO A 69 9.49 6.37 6.01
CA PRO A 69 10.95 6.26 5.83
C PRO A 69 11.67 7.59 5.73
N LEU A 70 10.96 8.65 5.31
CA LEU A 70 11.55 9.98 5.15
C LEU A 70 11.81 10.70 6.48
N ASP A 71 11.30 10.18 7.60
CA ASP A 71 11.55 10.74 8.94
C ASP A 71 12.88 10.27 9.54
N GLY A 72 13.57 9.33 8.90
CA GLY A 72 14.86 8.82 9.33
C GLY A 72 14.82 7.85 10.53
N ASN A 73 13.66 7.33 10.89
CA ASN A 73 13.54 6.38 12.00
C ASN A 73 14.00 4.98 11.57
N GLU A 74 15.26 4.66 11.83
CA GLU A 74 15.86 3.38 11.44
C GLU A 74 15.25 2.18 12.18
N GLU A 75 14.82 2.35 13.41
CA GLU A 75 14.21 1.27 14.21
C GLU A 75 12.91 0.78 13.58
N LYS A 76 12.03 1.71 13.20
CA LYS A 76 10.78 1.38 12.50
C LYS A 76 11.04 0.75 11.13
N TRP A 77 12.02 1.25 10.41
CA TRP A 77 12.42 0.71 9.11
C TRP A 77 12.93 -0.72 9.24
N ASN A 78 13.74 -1.00 10.26
CA ASN A 78 14.25 -2.35 10.53
C ASN A 78 13.12 -3.30 10.93
N LYS A 79 12.14 -2.83 11.69
CA LYS A 79 10.95 -3.61 12.04
C LYS A 79 10.17 -3.99 10.77
N TYR A 80 9.96 -3.05 9.86
CA TYR A 80 9.32 -3.32 8.58
C TYR A 80 10.11 -4.36 7.77
N ASN A 81 11.43 -4.21 7.67
CA ASN A 81 12.26 -5.14 6.90
C ASN A 81 12.18 -6.57 7.44
N LYS A 82 12.11 -6.74 8.74
CA LYS A 82 11.89 -8.06 9.36
C LYS A 82 10.49 -8.60 9.02
N TRP A 83 9.48 -7.73 9.09
CA TRP A 83 8.11 -8.11 8.82
C TRP A 83 7.94 -8.60 7.37
N ILE A 84 8.51 -7.88 6.41
CA ILE A 84 8.34 -8.21 4.99
C ILE A 84 9.01 -9.55 4.63
N THR A 85 10.09 -9.92 5.29
CA THR A 85 10.74 -11.23 5.04
C THR A 85 9.84 -12.40 5.44
N LEU A 86 8.94 -12.19 6.39
CA LEU A 86 8.00 -13.21 6.86
C LEU A 86 6.81 -13.39 5.92
N THR A 87 6.63 -12.54 4.93
CA THR A 87 5.52 -12.62 3.99
C THR A 87 5.79 -13.54 2.80
N LEU A 88 7.04 -13.94 2.59
CA LEU A 88 7.43 -14.78 1.46
C LEU A 88 6.67 -16.12 1.51
N ASN A 89 6.16 -16.55 0.36
CA ASN A 89 5.34 -17.75 0.19
C ASN A 89 3.95 -17.72 0.85
N HIS A 90 3.55 -16.58 1.43
CA HIS A 90 2.18 -16.36 1.88
C HIS A 90 1.39 -15.58 0.82
N SER A 91 0.07 -15.74 0.81
CA SER A 91 -0.76 -14.92 -0.05
C SER A 91 -0.71 -13.47 0.41
N LEU A 92 -0.18 -12.62 -0.45
CA LEU A 92 0.11 -11.22 -0.14
C LEU A 92 -0.56 -10.30 -1.17
N CYS A 93 -1.40 -9.40 -0.69
CA CYS A 93 -1.88 -8.30 -1.50
C CYS A 93 -1.02 -7.06 -1.22
N VAL A 94 -0.36 -6.57 -2.24
CA VAL A 94 0.43 -5.33 -2.17
C VAL A 94 -0.41 -4.22 -2.79
N LEU A 95 -0.80 -3.25 -1.98
CA LEU A 95 -1.66 -2.14 -2.39
C LEU A 95 -0.84 -0.85 -2.44
N GLU A 96 -0.62 -0.36 -3.65
CA GLU A 96 0.14 0.87 -3.91
C GLU A 96 -0.83 1.98 -4.28
N LEU A 97 -0.87 3.04 -3.47
CA LEU A 97 -1.87 4.10 -3.55
C LEU A 97 -1.20 5.46 -3.79
N GLY A 98 -1.28 5.94 -5.02
CA GLY A 98 -0.81 7.27 -5.37
C GLY A 98 0.70 7.47 -5.26
N VAL A 99 1.47 6.43 -5.47
CA VAL A 99 2.94 6.48 -5.37
C VAL A 99 3.52 6.99 -6.68
N GLY A 100 4.20 8.12 -6.62
CA GLY A 100 4.88 8.72 -7.76
C GLY A 100 6.33 8.24 -7.93
N LEU A 101 7.09 9.02 -8.70
CA LEU A 101 8.49 8.72 -9.01
C LEU A 101 9.48 9.64 -8.27
N LYS A 102 9.01 10.38 -7.27
CA LYS A 102 9.89 11.26 -6.46
C LYS A 102 10.90 10.45 -5.65
N TYR A 103 10.46 9.34 -5.07
CA TYR A 103 11.29 8.43 -4.28
C TYR A 103 11.07 6.98 -4.73
N PRO A 104 11.47 6.61 -5.96
CA PRO A 104 11.09 5.31 -6.55
C PRO A 104 11.74 4.12 -5.84
N THR A 105 12.83 4.32 -5.11
CA THR A 105 13.55 3.26 -4.40
C THR A 105 12.96 2.94 -3.02
N VAL A 106 11.95 3.70 -2.57
CA VAL A 106 11.35 3.49 -1.24
C VAL A 106 10.13 2.55 -1.32
N ILE A 107 9.20 2.81 -2.23
CA ILE A 107 7.99 1.98 -2.38
C ILE A 107 7.94 1.31 -3.74
N ARG A 108 7.97 2.07 -4.82
CA ARG A 108 7.64 1.58 -6.15
C ARG A 108 8.49 0.39 -6.58
N PHE A 109 9.79 0.54 -6.61
CA PHE A 109 10.70 -0.55 -7.06
C PHE A 109 10.77 -1.70 -6.06
N PRO A 110 10.86 -1.46 -4.74
CA PRO A 110 10.80 -2.55 -3.78
C PRO A 110 9.50 -3.34 -3.81
N PHE A 111 8.36 -2.70 -4.00
CA PHE A 111 7.07 -3.38 -4.11
C PHE A 111 7.00 -4.26 -5.35
N GLU A 112 7.50 -3.78 -6.47
CA GLU A 112 7.60 -4.57 -7.70
C GLU A 112 8.45 -5.82 -7.48
N LYS A 113 9.58 -5.67 -6.79
CA LYS A 113 10.47 -6.80 -6.47
C LYS A 113 9.81 -7.81 -5.54
N ILE A 114 9.10 -7.35 -4.52
CA ILE A 114 8.37 -8.22 -3.59
C ILE A 114 7.37 -9.09 -4.36
N VAL A 115 6.59 -8.48 -5.24
CA VAL A 115 5.58 -9.18 -6.03
C VAL A 115 6.23 -10.13 -7.03
N PHE A 116 7.33 -9.72 -7.62
CA PHE A 116 8.08 -10.56 -8.59
C PHE A 116 8.58 -11.86 -7.95
N VAL A 117 9.13 -11.78 -6.73
CA VAL A 117 9.75 -12.95 -6.08
C VAL A 117 8.75 -13.81 -5.30
N ASN A 118 7.58 -13.28 -4.92
CA ASN A 118 6.55 -14.02 -4.20
C ASN A 118 5.46 -14.51 -5.15
N ASN A 119 5.45 -15.81 -5.44
CA ASN A 119 4.51 -16.40 -6.39
C ASN A 119 3.05 -16.29 -5.97
N LYS A 120 2.78 -15.99 -4.72
CA LYS A 120 1.43 -15.84 -4.16
C LYS A 120 1.05 -14.38 -3.93
N ALA A 121 1.81 -13.44 -4.49
CA ALA A 121 1.56 -12.01 -4.34
C ALA A 121 0.87 -11.42 -5.56
N VAL A 122 0.05 -10.40 -5.31
CA VAL A 122 -0.57 -9.56 -6.33
C VAL A 122 -0.34 -8.10 -5.98
N LEU A 123 -0.09 -7.26 -6.99
CA LEU A 123 0.07 -5.82 -6.85
C LEU A 123 -1.19 -5.12 -7.37
N LEU A 124 -1.85 -4.36 -6.52
CA LEU A 124 -2.90 -3.43 -6.93
C LEU A 124 -2.30 -2.03 -6.94
N ARG A 125 -2.13 -1.46 -8.11
CA ARG A 125 -1.50 -0.15 -8.30
C ARG A 125 -2.54 0.88 -8.69
N VAL A 126 -2.89 1.75 -7.77
CA VAL A 126 -3.87 2.83 -7.97
C VAL A 126 -3.14 4.14 -8.15
N ASN A 127 -3.25 4.73 -9.33
CA ASN A 127 -2.60 6.01 -9.65
C ASN A 127 -3.32 6.66 -10.83
N ARG A 128 -3.41 7.98 -10.82
CA ARG A 128 -4.04 8.73 -11.92
C ARG A 128 -3.30 8.57 -13.25
N LYS A 129 -1.97 8.46 -13.20
CA LYS A 129 -1.10 8.47 -14.39
C LYS A 129 -0.15 7.28 -14.45
N LEU A 130 0.42 6.89 -13.32
CA LEU A 130 1.49 5.90 -13.24
C LEU A 130 0.97 4.54 -12.76
N TYR A 131 -0.15 4.10 -13.30
CA TYR A 131 -0.84 2.87 -12.91
C TYR A 131 -0.35 1.62 -13.64
N GLN A 132 0.41 1.78 -14.73
CA GLN A 132 0.87 0.65 -15.53
C GLN A 132 1.95 -0.16 -14.79
N SER A 133 1.99 -1.45 -15.07
CA SER A 133 3.04 -2.33 -14.61
C SER A 133 4.11 -2.54 -15.69
N THR A 134 5.23 -3.15 -15.29
CA THR A 134 6.20 -3.67 -16.23
C THR A 134 5.68 -4.94 -16.90
N GLU A 135 6.27 -5.31 -18.06
CA GLU A 135 5.92 -6.57 -18.73
C GLU A 135 6.11 -7.80 -17.82
N GLU A 136 7.12 -7.78 -16.98
CA GLU A 136 7.43 -8.88 -16.06
C GLU A 136 6.35 -9.12 -15.02
N LEU A 137 5.59 -8.07 -14.66
CA LEU A 137 4.57 -8.12 -13.61
C LEU A 137 3.14 -8.10 -14.13
N LYS A 138 2.93 -8.04 -15.44
CA LYS A 138 1.58 -7.80 -16.00
C LYS A 138 0.52 -8.80 -15.54
N GLU A 139 0.89 -10.05 -15.26
CA GLU A 139 -0.04 -11.07 -14.81
C GLU A 139 -0.26 -11.05 -13.29
N LYS A 140 0.60 -10.33 -12.56
CA LYS A 140 0.54 -10.18 -11.10
C LYS A 140 0.15 -8.79 -10.66
N CYS A 141 -0.14 -7.88 -11.58
CA CYS A 141 -0.46 -6.49 -11.28
C CYS A 141 -1.79 -6.10 -11.92
N VAL A 142 -2.63 -5.47 -11.13
CA VAL A 142 -3.83 -4.80 -11.61
C VAL A 142 -3.57 -3.30 -11.52
N GLY A 143 -3.44 -2.64 -12.67
CA GLY A 143 -3.29 -1.19 -12.76
C GLY A 143 -4.66 -0.53 -12.77
N ILE A 144 -4.87 0.43 -11.88
CA ILE A 144 -6.14 1.13 -11.73
C ILE A 144 -5.91 2.63 -11.91
N LYS A 145 -6.47 3.16 -12.99
CA LYS A 145 -6.39 4.59 -13.31
C LYS A 145 -7.44 5.36 -12.50
N ALA A 146 -7.05 5.84 -11.32
CA ALA A 146 -7.94 6.57 -10.44
C ALA A 146 -7.16 7.43 -9.46
N ASP A 147 -7.82 8.45 -8.91
CA ASP A 147 -7.34 9.10 -7.71
C ASP A 147 -7.43 8.11 -6.55
N PRO A 148 -6.35 7.89 -5.79
CA PRO A 148 -6.33 6.84 -4.78
C PRO A 148 -7.30 7.08 -3.62
N ILE A 149 -7.48 8.34 -3.21
CA ILE A 149 -8.39 8.69 -2.12
C ILE A 149 -9.84 8.51 -2.56
N ASP A 150 -10.20 9.03 -3.74
CA ASP A 150 -11.54 8.86 -4.28
C ASP A 150 -11.88 7.38 -4.47
N TYR A 151 -10.90 6.59 -4.93
CA TYR A 151 -11.06 5.17 -5.15
C TYR A 151 -11.39 4.42 -3.85
N ILE A 152 -10.70 4.75 -2.76
CA ILE A 152 -10.96 4.15 -1.45
C ILE A 152 -12.28 4.67 -0.87
N ASN A 153 -12.55 5.96 -0.99
CA ASN A 153 -13.76 6.57 -0.42
C ASN A 153 -15.06 6.07 -1.08
N GLN A 154 -14.96 5.42 -2.24
CA GLN A 154 -16.09 4.73 -2.88
C GLN A 154 -16.42 3.37 -2.23
N VAL A 155 -15.62 2.89 -1.30
CA VAL A 155 -15.91 1.64 -0.56
C VAL A 155 -17.09 1.89 0.37
N GLU A 156 -18.11 1.07 0.23
CA GLU A 156 -19.29 1.11 1.08
C GLU A 156 -19.13 0.27 2.35
#